data_2345b118b9e3d12471f566db0291d1e5
#
_entry.id   2345b118b9e3d12471f566db0291d1e5
#
_cell.length_a   1.000
_cell.length_b   1.000
_cell.length_c   1.000
_cell.angle_alpha   90.00
_cell.angle_beta   90.00
_cell.angle_gamma   90.00
#
_symmetry.space_group_name_H-M   'P 1'
#
loop_
_entity.id
_entity.type
_entity.pdbx_description
1 polymer ?
#
loop_
_entity_poly.entity_id
_entity_poly.type
_entity_poly.pdbx_seq_one_letter_code
_entity_poly.pdbx_strand_id
1 'polypeptide(L)'
;RIDPIKYDLLFERFLNPDRISLPDIDTDFDDDGRGEVLRWVTEKYGAERVAHIITYGTMATKSAIKDVARVQKLPLSESNRLAKLVPDKIPDMKKFKLGDAIKYVPELKEAANGNDPLARDTLKYAQMLEGNVRNTGVHACGVIIGRYDISDVVPVSTAKDKDTGEEMLVTQYEGSVIEETGLIKMDFLGLKTLSIIKEAIENVKLTTGHDLDIDHISLEDPKTYKLYCDGKTTGTFQFESAGMQKYLKELQPSKFEDLIAMNALYRPGPMDYIPSFIARKQGKEEIKYDI
;
A
#
# COMPACT_ATOMS: atom_id res chain seq x y z
N ARG A 1 17.15 -11.08 3.17
CA ARG A 1 17.16 -11.84 1.90
C ARG A 1 16.67 -13.25 2.14
N ILE A 2 15.87 -13.79 1.21
CA ILE A 2 15.43 -15.18 1.25
C ILE A 2 16.36 -15.96 0.31
N ASP A 3 16.93 -17.04 0.80
CA ASP A 3 17.75 -17.95 -0.01
C ASP A 3 16.84 -18.91 -0.80
N PRO A 4 16.73 -18.77 -2.13
CA PRO A 4 15.84 -19.59 -2.93
C PRO A 4 16.24 -21.07 -2.95
N ILE A 5 17.50 -21.39 -2.75
CA ILE A 5 17.99 -22.78 -2.71
C ILE A 5 17.60 -23.42 -1.38
N LYS A 6 17.81 -22.70 -0.26
CA LYS A 6 17.46 -23.21 1.08
C LYS A 6 15.96 -23.53 1.21
N TYR A 7 15.10 -22.77 0.54
CA TYR A 7 13.64 -22.90 0.64
C TYR A 7 13.01 -23.56 -0.59
N ASP A 8 13.81 -24.09 -1.51
CA ASP A 8 13.35 -24.78 -2.73
C ASP A 8 12.30 -23.98 -3.51
N LEU A 9 12.60 -22.69 -3.74
CA LEU A 9 11.68 -21.79 -4.40
C LEU A 9 11.74 -21.96 -5.91
N LEU A 10 10.57 -21.99 -6.53
CA LEU A 10 10.45 -22.11 -7.99
C LEU A 10 10.92 -20.83 -8.68
N PHE A 11 11.92 -20.93 -9.55
CA PHE A 11 12.50 -19.81 -10.29
C PHE A 11 11.47 -19.08 -11.15
N GLU A 12 10.56 -19.83 -11.77
CA GLU A 12 9.50 -19.32 -12.65
C GLU A 12 8.53 -18.37 -11.95
N ARG A 13 8.44 -18.42 -10.62
CA ARG A 13 7.66 -17.47 -9.83
C ARG A 13 8.29 -16.07 -9.79
N PHE A 14 9.59 -15.98 -9.98
CA PHE A 14 10.35 -14.73 -9.91
C PHE A 14 10.66 -14.18 -11.30
N LEU A 15 10.88 -15.05 -12.27
CA LEU A 15 11.20 -14.67 -13.66
C LEU A 15 10.44 -15.57 -14.63
N ASN A 16 9.40 -15.01 -15.26
CA ASN A 16 8.61 -15.70 -16.27
C ASN A 16 8.89 -15.05 -17.65
N PRO A 17 9.29 -15.83 -18.68
CA PRO A 17 9.50 -15.35 -20.05
C PRO A 17 8.29 -14.63 -20.66
N ASP A 18 7.08 -15.02 -20.25
CA ASP A 18 5.83 -14.40 -20.73
C ASP A 18 5.52 -13.05 -20.06
N ARG A 19 6.29 -12.65 -19.06
CA ARG A 19 6.12 -11.36 -18.38
C ARG A 19 6.68 -10.24 -19.24
N ILE A 20 5.80 -9.38 -19.74
CA ILE A 20 6.15 -8.22 -20.58
C ILE A 20 6.62 -7.01 -19.72
N SER A 21 6.10 -6.90 -18.50
CA SER A 21 6.45 -5.78 -17.58
C SER A 21 7.80 -5.98 -16.93
N LEU A 22 8.50 -4.88 -16.66
CA LEU A 22 9.70 -4.88 -15.83
C LEU A 22 9.39 -5.41 -14.43
N PRO A 23 10.35 -6.08 -13.74
CA PRO A 23 10.16 -6.50 -12.37
C PRO A 23 10.08 -5.29 -11.43
N ASP A 24 9.18 -5.33 -10.46
CA ASP A 24 9.19 -4.39 -9.35
C ASP A 24 10.39 -4.68 -8.44
N ILE A 25 11.11 -3.63 -8.06
CA ILE A 25 12.25 -3.73 -7.15
C ILE A 25 11.87 -3.05 -5.84
N ASP A 26 11.32 -3.86 -4.93
CA ASP A 26 10.95 -3.41 -3.60
C ASP A 26 12.08 -3.71 -2.61
N THR A 27 12.48 -2.72 -1.83
CA THR A 27 13.47 -2.89 -0.77
C THR A 27 12.95 -2.26 0.51
N ASP A 28 12.84 -3.09 1.54
CA ASP A 28 12.35 -2.68 2.84
C ASP A 28 13.51 -2.18 3.70
N PHE A 29 13.33 -1.01 4.32
CA PHE A 29 14.26 -0.41 5.26
C PHE A 29 13.56 -0.13 6.58
N ASP A 30 14.32 -0.06 7.68
CA ASP A 30 13.78 0.57 8.88
C ASP A 30 13.45 2.05 8.59
N ASP A 31 12.35 2.51 9.19
CA ASP A 31 11.80 3.85 8.90
C ASP A 31 12.79 4.96 9.26
N ASP A 32 13.56 4.75 10.33
CA ASP A 32 14.53 5.73 10.84
C ASP A 32 15.76 5.82 9.94
N GLY A 33 16.25 4.69 9.41
CA GLY A 33 17.48 4.64 8.59
C GLY A 33 17.26 4.91 7.10
N ARG A 34 16.01 4.86 6.60
CA ARG A 34 15.69 5.03 5.18
C ARG A 34 16.25 6.32 4.58
N GLY A 35 16.17 7.43 5.32
CA GLY A 35 16.67 8.73 4.86
C GLY A 35 18.17 8.74 4.61
N GLU A 36 18.96 8.06 5.46
CA GLU A 36 20.40 7.93 5.28
C GLU A 36 20.74 7.10 4.04
N VAL A 37 19.99 6.04 3.77
CA VAL A 37 20.18 5.22 2.57
C VAL A 37 19.91 6.04 1.31
N LEU A 38 18.85 6.84 1.27
CA LEU A 38 18.55 7.72 0.14
C LEU A 38 19.65 8.75 -0.09
N ARG A 39 20.17 9.34 0.97
CA ARG A 39 21.32 10.28 0.88
C ARG A 39 22.55 9.57 0.31
N TRP A 40 22.89 8.39 0.83
CA TRP A 40 24.00 7.60 0.33
C TRP A 40 23.84 7.22 -1.16
N VAL A 41 22.63 6.87 -1.60
CA VAL A 41 22.32 6.58 -3.01
C VAL A 41 22.57 7.81 -3.88
N THR A 42 22.10 8.99 -3.42
CA THR A 42 22.29 10.25 -4.13
C THR A 42 23.78 10.64 -4.23
N GLU A 43 24.53 10.48 -3.16
CA GLU A 43 25.98 10.73 -3.15
C GLU A 43 26.74 9.75 -4.06
N LYS A 44 26.34 8.47 -4.06
CA LYS A 44 27.01 7.42 -4.85
C LYS A 44 26.79 7.55 -6.34
N TYR A 45 25.58 7.88 -6.77
CA TYR A 45 25.21 7.86 -8.20
C TYR A 45 25.16 9.27 -8.83
N GLY A 46 25.11 10.32 -8.03
CA GLY A 46 24.99 11.72 -8.44
C GLY A 46 23.57 12.24 -8.30
N ALA A 47 23.44 13.49 -7.84
CA ALA A 47 22.14 14.13 -7.60
C ALA A 47 21.31 14.28 -8.88
N GLU A 48 21.96 14.39 -10.04
CA GLU A 48 21.32 14.48 -11.35
C GLU A 48 20.75 13.13 -11.84
N ARG A 49 21.18 12.03 -11.23
CA ARG A 49 20.82 10.65 -11.61
C ARG A 49 19.87 9.97 -10.63
N VAL A 50 19.53 10.64 -9.55
CA VAL A 50 18.59 10.10 -8.54
C VAL A 50 17.41 11.05 -8.43
N ALA A 51 16.22 10.55 -8.70
CA ALA A 51 15.01 11.36 -8.61
C ALA A 51 13.89 10.59 -7.88
N HIS A 52 13.09 11.34 -7.13
CA HIS A 52 11.82 10.86 -6.63
C HIS A 52 10.75 10.92 -7.73
N ILE A 53 9.68 10.15 -7.56
CA ILE A 53 8.58 10.10 -8.52
C ILE A 53 7.48 11.06 -8.05
N ILE A 54 6.94 11.85 -8.97
CA ILE A 54 5.76 12.68 -8.71
C ILE A 54 4.51 11.82 -8.51
N THR A 55 3.59 12.32 -7.74
CA THR A 55 2.20 11.82 -7.67
C THR A 55 1.23 12.94 -7.96
N TYR A 56 0.17 12.64 -8.70
CA TYR A 56 -0.90 13.58 -9.00
C TYR A 56 -2.12 13.25 -8.14
N GLY A 57 -2.42 14.13 -7.20
CA GLY A 57 -3.67 14.06 -6.43
C GLY A 57 -4.83 14.56 -7.29
N THR A 58 -5.79 13.68 -7.59
CA THR A 58 -6.99 14.02 -8.34
C THR A 58 -8.16 14.37 -7.42
N MET A 59 -9.12 15.13 -7.95
CA MET A 59 -10.37 15.45 -7.25
C MET A 59 -11.25 14.20 -7.22
N ALA A 60 -11.22 13.47 -6.11
CA ALA A 60 -12.13 12.34 -5.88
C ALA A 60 -13.56 12.83 -5.65
N THR A 61 -14.56 12.00 -5.91
CA THR A 61 -15.99 12.31 -5.87
C THR A 61 -16.42 13.15 -4.66
N LYS A 62 -16.16 12.67 -3.44
CA LYS A 62 -16.55 13.39 -2.20
C LYS A 62 -15.76 14.70 -2.01
N SER A 63 -14.49 14.72 -2.45
CA SER A 63 -13.66 15.93 -2.40
C SER A 63 -14.10 16.97 -3.40
N ALA A 64 -14.46 16.58 -4.62
CA ALA A 64 -14.96 17.48 -5.65
C ALA A 64 -16.23 18.21 -5.18
N ILE A 65 -17.19 17.49 -4.57
CA ILE A 65 -18.38 18.09 -3.98
C ILE A 65 -18.00 19.15 -2.93
N LYS A 66 -17.11 18.81 -2.00
CA LYS A 66 -16.71 19.73 -0.91
C LYS A 66 -15.93 20.94 -1.41
N ASP A 67 -15.05 20.76 -2.38
CA ASP A 67 -14.27 21.87 -2.93
C ASP A 67 -15.15 22.85 -3.72
N VAL A 68 -16.05 22.33 -4.56
CA VAL A 68 -17.01 23.17 -5.29
C VAL A 68 -17.98 23.86 -4.34
N ALA A 69 -18.54 23.14 -3.37
CA ALA A 69 -19.42 23.70 -2.34
C ALA A 69 -18.76 24.88 -1.61
N ARG A 70 -17.48 24.75 -1.26
CA ARG A 70 -16.73 25.81 -0.59
C ARG A 70 -16.59 27.05 -1.47
N VAL A 71 -16.28 26.89 -2.76
CA VAL A 71 -16.15 28.00 -3.71
C VAL A 71 -17.49 28.69 -3.95
N GLN A 72 -18.57 27.92 -4.06
CA GLN A 72 -19.92 28.43 -4.26
C GLN A 72 -20.58 28.92 -2.97
N LYS A 73 -19.88 28.83 -1.82
CA LYS A 73 -20.41 29.22 -0.51
C LYS A 73 -21.65 28.43 -0.08
N LEU A 74 -21.82 27.21 -0.53
CA LEU A 74 -22.84 26.30 -0.03
C LEU A 74 -22.55 26.04 1.47
N PRO A 75 -23.55 26.07 2.36
CA PRO A 75 -23.37 25.83 3.79
C PRO A 75 -22.62 24.47 4.02
N LEU A 76 -21.70 24.46 4.99
CA LEU A 76 -20.87 23.29 5.29
C LEU A 76 -21.70 22.06 5.67
N SER A 77 -22.83 22.25 6.37
CA SER A 77 -23.77 21.18 6.72
C SER A 77 -24.33 20.50 5.46
N GLU A 78 -24.73 21.30 4.47
CA GLU A 78 -25.27 20.79 3.22
C GLU A 78 -24.18 20.13 2.36
N SER A 79 -23.01 20.73 2.27
CA SER A 79 -21.84 20.13 1.63
C SER A 79 -21.49 18.75 2.21
N ASN A 80 -21.48 18.64 3.53
CA ASN A 80 -21.24 17.37 4.22
C ASN A 80 -22.37 16.36 3.98
N ARG A 81 -23.62 16.81 3.96
CA ARG A 81 -24.78 15.98 3.65
C ARG A 81 -24.65 15.36 2.25
N LEU A 82 -24.43 16.20 1.24
CA LEU A 82 -24.29 15.74 -0.16
C LEU A 82 -23.10 14.75 -0.32
N ALA A 83 -21.95 15.09 0.28
CA ALA A 83 -20.78 14.19 0.21
C ALA A 83 -21.03 12.85 0.93
N LYS A 84 -21.80 12.83 2.01
CA LYS A 84 -22.15 11.61 2.76
C LYS A 84 -23.13 10.71 2.00
N LEU A 85 -23.97 11.27 1.15
CA LEU A 85 -24.90 10.51 0.29
C LEU A 85 -24.20 9.71 -0.80
N VAL A 86 -22.94 10.07 -1.15
CA VAL A 86 -22.16 9.30 -2.12
C VAL A 86 -21.81 7.94 -1.51
N PRO A 87 -22.28 6.83 -2.07
CA PRO A 87 -22.03 5.49 -1.56
C PRO A 87 -20.53 5.12 -1.70
N ASP A 88 -20.07 4.18 -0.89
CA ASP A 88 -18.72 3.66 -1.03
C ASP A 88 -18.61 2.62 -2.16
N LYS A 89 -19.74 1.96 -2.50
CA LYS A 89 -19.85 1.00 -3.61
C LYS A 89 -21.21 1.11 -4.28
N ILE A 90 -21.24 0.90 -5.58
CA ILE A 90 -22.48 0.68 -6.36
C ILE A 90 -22.43 -0.77 -6.85
N PRO A 91 -23.52 -1.57 -6.68
CA PRO A 91 -23.59 -2.93 -7.21
C PRO A 91 -23.19 -2.99 -8.69
N ASP A 92 -22.49 -4.04 -9.08
CA ASP A 92 -22.04 -4.32 -10.44
C ASP A 92 -21.05 -3.31 -11.06
N MET A 93 -20.57 -2.32 -10.26
CA MET A 93 -19.59 -1.35 -10.69
C MET A 93 -18.29 -1.46 -9.87
N LYS A 94 -17.18 -1.82 -10.50
CA LYS A 94 -15.85 -1.84 -9.84
C LYS A 94 -15.34 -0.42 -9.48
N LYS A 95 -15.66 0.56 -10.33
CA LYS A 95 -15.39 1.99 -10.14
C LYS A 95 -16.58 2.77 -10.66
N PHE A 96 -16.95 3.84 -9.99
CA PHE A 96 -18.04 4.73 -10.40
C PHE A 96 -17.62 6.19 -10.24
N LYS A 97 -18.29 7.07 -10.92
CA LYS A 97 -18.13 8.53 -10.85
C LYS A 97 -19.35 9.18 -10.18
N LEU A 98 -19.25 10.47 -9.88
CA LEU A 98 -20.35 11.24 -9.28
C LEU A 98 -21.65 11.14 -10.10
N GLY A 99 -21.55 11.17 -11.43
CA GLY A 99 -22.71 11.01 -12.31
C GLY A 99 -23.45 9.67 -12.13
N ASP A 100 -22.73 8.60 -11.83
CA ASP A 100 -23.33 7.29 -11.56
C ASP A 100 -23.98 7.27 -10.17
N ALA A 101 -23.31 7.89 -9.17
CA ALA A 101 -23.86 8.04 -7.82
C ALA A 101 -25.16 8.85 -7.85
N ILE A 102 -25.25 9.93 -8.64
CA ILE A 102 -26.46 10.73 -8.81
C ILE A 102 -27.60 9.91 -9.43
N LYS A 103 -27.29 9.04 -10.37
CA LYS A 103 -28.32 8.15 -10.97
C LYS A 103 -28.80 7.09 -9.98
N TYR A 104 -27.89 6.58 -9.15
CA TYR A 104 -28.15 5.47 -8.24
C TYR A 104 -28.86 5.90 -6.94
N VAL A 105 -28.50 7.07 -6.37
CA VAL A 105 -29.01 7.56 -5.08
C VAL A 105 -30.14 8.57 -5.31
N PRO A 106 -31.39 8.26 -4.90
CA PRO A 106 -32.54 9.16 -5.13
C PRO A 106 -32.34 10.57 -4.58
N GLU A 107 -31.79 10.72 -3.39
CA GLU A 107 -31.57 12.01 -2.74
C GLU A 107 -30.52 12.86 -3.47
N LEU A 108 -29.47 12.24 -4.05
CA LEU A 108 -28.51 12.93 -4.90
C LEU A 108 -29.17 13.37 -6.22
N LYS A 109 -30.02 12.51 -6.79
CA LYS A 109 -30.76 12.84 -7.99
C LYS A 109 -31.74 13.99 -7.76
N GLU A 110 -32.43 13.99 -6.62
CA GLU A 110 -33.30 15.10 -6.21
C GLU A 110 -32.50 16.40 -6.04
N ALA A 111 -31.36 16.37 -5.34
CA ALA A 111 -30.51 17.55 -5.16
C ALA A 111 -29.95 18.08 -6.50
N ALA A 112 -29.59 17.19 -7.43
CA ALA A 112 -29.05 17.56 -8.73
C ALA A 112 -30.10 18.17 -9.69
N ASN A 113 -31.39 17.88 -9.50
CA ASN A 113 -32.48 18.35 -10.33
C ASN A 113 -33.47 19.26 -9.59
N GLY A 114 -33.25 19.50 -8.30
CA GLY A 114 -34.14 20.26 -7.43
C GLY A 114 -34.08 21.77 -7.62
N ASN A 115 -34.91 22.46 -6.84
CA ASN A 115 -35.07 23.89 -6.92
C ASN A 115 -33.97 24.71 -6.20
N ASP A 116 -33.11 24.08 -5.41
CA ASP A 116 -31.95 24.73 -4.80
C ASP A 116 -30.83 24.90 -5.84
N PRO A 117 -30.59 26.12 -6.34
CA PRO A 117 -29.60 26.37 -7.37
C PRO A 117 -28.17 26.12 -6.85
N LEU A 118 -27.89 26.35 -5.56
CA LEU A 118 -26.55 26.11 -5.00
C LEU A 118 -26.21 24.62 -4.94
N ALA A 119 -27.13 23.78 -4.46
CA ALA A 119 -26.91 22.33 -4.40
C ALA A 119 -26.80 21.73 -5.80
N ARG A 120 -27.70 22.13 -6.72
CA ARG A 120 -27.70 21.69 -8.11
C ARG A 120 -26.40 22.06 -8.83
N ASP A 121 -25.98 23.31 -8.75
CA ASP A 121 -24.77 23.79 -9.43
C ASP A 121 -23.52 23.21 -8.79
N THR A 122 -23.50 22.98 -7.47
CA THR A 122 -22.42 22.27 -6.79
C THR A 122 -22.23 20.87 -7.35
N LEU A 123 -23.30 20.08 -7.48
CA LEU A 123 -23.20 18.73 -8.04
C LEU A 123 -22.82 18.74 -9.53
N LYS A 124 -23.32 19.70 -10.31
CA LYS A 124 -22.97 19.88 -11.73
C LYS A 124 -21.48 20.16 -11.90
N TYR A 125 -20.94 21.16 -11.21
CA TYR A 125 -19.53 21.51 -11.35
C TYR A 125 -18.60 20.48 -10.70
N ALA A 126 -19.04 19.80 -9.64
CA ALA A 126 -18.29 18.69 -9.06
C ALA A 126 -18.13 17.53 -10.05
N GLN A 127 -19.17 17.21 -10.85
CA GLN A 127 -19.04 16.20 -11.92
C GLN A 127 -18.04 16.62 -13.00
N MET A 128 -17.99 17.90 -13.35
CA MET A 128 -17.05 18.42 -14.37
C MET A 128 -15.59 18.41 -13.88
N LEU A 129 -15.38 18.59 -12.58
CA LEU A 129 -14.05 18.67 -11.99
C LEU A 129 -13.53 17.33 -11.45
N GLU A 130 -14.43 16.36 -11.25
CA GLU A 130 -14.05 15.03 -10.78
C GLU A 130 -13.02 14.39 -11.68
N GLY A 131 -11.92 13.89 -11.08
CA GLY A 131 -10.82 13.25 -11.78
C GLY A 131 -9.74 14.20 -12.30
N ASN A 132 -9.99 15.52 -12.31
CA ASN A 132 -8.95 16.47 -12.67
C ASN A 132 -7.86 16.54 -11.60
N VAL A 133 -6.64 16.83 -12.01
CA VAL A 133 -5.52 17.02 -11.10
C VAL A 133 -5.77 18.25 -10.23
N ARG A 134 -5.62 18.06 -8.92
CA ARG A 134 -5.79 19.10 -7.91
C ARG A 134 -4.46 19.60 -7.37
N ASN A 135 -3.57 18.68 -7.08
CA ASN A 135 -2.24 18.97 -6.53
C ASN A 135 -1.25 17.90 -6.96
N THR A 136 0.02 18.21 -6.75
CA THR A 136 1.13 17.28 -6.88
C THR A 136 1.68 16.90 -5.52
N GLY A 137 2.26 15.74 -5.42
CA GLY A 137 2.99 15.25 -4.27
C GLY A 137 4.23 14.48 -4.73
N VAL A 138 4.97 13.96 -3.77
CA VAL A 138 6.08 13.05 -4.02
C VAL A 138 5.66 11.65 -3.60
N HIS A 139 5.99 10.64 -4.41
CA HIS A 139 5.72 9.25 -4.09
C HIS A 139 6.45 8.84 -2.80
N ALA A 140 5.77 8.11 -1.93
CA ALA A 140 6.28 7.82 -0.59
C ALA A 140 7.57 6.98 -0.59
N CYS A 141 7.73 6.08 -1.59
CA CYS A 141 8.84 5.13 -1.64
C CYS A 141 9.55 5.06 -3.00
N GLY A 142 8.90 5.49 -4.09
CA GLY A 142 9.43 5.37 -5.45
C GLY A 142 10.62 6.28 -5.71
N VAL A 143 11.73 5.67 -6.09
CA VAL A 143 12.99 6.33 -6.45
C VAL A 143 13.48 5.79 -7.79
N ILE A 144 14.03 6.65 -8.60
CA ILE A 144 14.67 6.30 -9.86
C ILE A 144 16.16 6.53 -9.73
N ILE A 145 16.95 5.54 -10.16
CA ILE A 145 18.41 5.66 -10.30
C ILE A 145 18.72 5.52 -11.78
N GLY A 146 19.03 6.63 -12.42
CA GLY A 146 19.33 6.70 -13.84
C GLY A 146 20.79 6.36 -14.15
N ARG A 147 21.03 5.80 -15.34
CA ARG A 147 22.38 5.64 -15.88
C ARG A 147 22.99 6.97 -16.32
N TYR A 148 22.15 7.88 -16.77
CA TYR A 148 22.46 9.23 -17.24
C TYR A 148 21.68 10.25 -16.43
N ASP A 149 21.85 11.53 -16.72
CA ASP A 149 21.04 12.59 -16.15
C ASP A 149 19.56 12.32 -16.45
N ILE A 150 18.73 12.35 -15.41
CA ILE A 150 17.29 12.03 -15.54
C ILE A 150 16.58 13.08 -16.40
N SER A 151 17.07 14.32 -16.38
CA SER A 151 16.51 15.40 -17.21
C SER A 151 16.69 15.20 -18.71
N ASP A 152 17.63 14.34 -19.14
CA ASP A 152 17.78 13.96 -20.55
C ASP A 152 16.67 12.99 -21.02
N VAL A 153 15.98 12.35 -20.09
CA VAL A 153 14.97 11.31 -20.39
C VAL A 153 13.56 11.79 -20.10
N VAL A 154 13.35 12.47 -18.99
CA VAL A 154 12.03 12.94 -18.54
C VAL A 154 12.10 14.35 -17.97
N PRO A 155 11.03 15.16 -18.08
CA PRO A 155 10.97 16.45 -17.41
C PRO A 155 11.09 16.27 -15.90
N VAL A 156 11.83 17.16 -15.26
CA VAL A 156 12.06 17.14 -13.80
C VAL A 156 11.73 18.50 -13.18
N SER A 157 11.48 18.49 -11.89
CA SER A 157 11.42 19.69 -11.04
C SER A 157 12.08 19.40 -9.70
N THR A 158 12.12 20.38 -8.81
CA THR A 158 12.56 20.19 -7.43
C THR A 158 11.39 20.25 -6.48
N ALA A 159 11.48 19.49 -5.39
CA ALA A 159 10.60 19.56 -4.24
C ALA A 159 11.44 19.56 -2.96
N LYS A 160 10.90 20.12 -1.89
CA LYS A 160 11.55 20.04 -0.58
C LYS A 160 11.18 18.74 0.12
N ASP A 161 12.17 18.05 0.61
CA ASP A 161 11.98 16.94 1.55
C ASP A 161 11.29 17.49 2.81
N LYS A 162 10.30 16.79 3.33
CA LYS A 162 9.50 17.25 4.46
C LYS A 162 10.23 17.16 5.79
N ASP A 163 11.17 16.23 5.88
CA ASP A 163 11.87 15.91 7.12
C ASP A 163 13.18 16.69 7.22
N THR A 164 13.93 16.79 6.13
CA THR A 164 15.22 17.49 6.09
C THR A 164 15.13 18.93 5.60
N GLY A 165 14.11 19.28 4.82
CA GLY A 165 13.97 20.56 4.12
C GLY A 165 14.92 20.73 2.93
N GLU A 166 15.72 19.72 2.61
CA GLU A 166 16.63 19.72 1.47
C GLU A 166 15.87 19.63 0.14
N GLU A 167 16.42 20.20 -0.92
CA GLU A 167 15.86 20.06 -2.26
C GLU A 167 16.19 18.68 -2.83
N MET A 168 15.17 18.02 -3.38
CA MET A 168 15.30 16.75 -4.08
C MET A 168 14.76 16.86 -5.51
N LEU A 169 15.37 16.13 -6.43
CA LEU A 169 14.90 16.03 -7.81
C LEU A 169 13.64 15.16 -7.87
N VAL A 170 12.64 15.61 -8.62
CA VAL A 170 11.36 14.91 -8.79
C VAL A 170 10.98 14.86 -10.26
N THR A 171 10.66 13.68 -10.78
CA THR A 171 10.15 13.51 -12.14
C THR A 171 8.80 14.18 -12.32
N GLN A 172 8.47 14.60 -13.55
CA GLN A 172 7.14 15.13 -13.88
C GLN A 172 6.23 14.08 -14.53
N TYR A 173 6.72 12.87 -14.76
CA TYR A 173 5.92 11.70 -15.09
C TYR A 173 5.72 10.86 -13.84
N GLU A 174 4.48 10.38 -13.62
CA GLU A 174 4.14 9.49 -12.52
C GLU A 174 4.60 8.05 -12.76
N GLY A 175 4.60 7.22 -11.71
CA GLY A 175 5.14 5.87 -11.74
C GLY A 175 4.58 4.97 -12.84
N SER A 176 3.30 5.13 -13.20
CA SER A 176 2.67 4.36 -14.28
C SER A 176 3.24 4.64 -15.68
N VAL A 177 3.84 5.83 -15.88
CA VAL A 177 4.38 6.26 -17.18
C VAL A 177 5.91 6.13 -17.23
N ILE A 178 6.58 6.15 -16.09
CA ILE A 178 8.04 6.12 -16.00
C ILE A 178 8.63 4.89 -16.70
N GLU A 179 8.04 3.73 -16.55
CA GLU A 179 8.54 2.48 -17.15
C GLU A 179 8.56 2.53 -18.68
N GLU A 180 7.63 3.25 -19.30
CA GLU A 180 7.58 3.44 -20.75
C GLU A 180 8.77 4.27 -21.28
N THR A 181 9.41 5.06 -20.42
CA THR A 181 10.61 5.85 -20.76
C THR A 181 11.91 5.04 -20.70
N GLY A 182 11.86 3.81 -20.23
CA GLY A 182 13.03 2.94 -19.99
C GLY A 182 13.72 3.18 -18.65
N LEU A 183 13.19 4.06 -17.79
CA LEU A 183 13.64 4.24 -16.42
C LEU A 183 13.00 3.16 -15.51
N ILE A 184 13.76 2.67 -14.55
CA ILE A 184 13.31 1.65 -13.61
C ILE A 184 12.95 2.31 -12.29
N LYS A 185 11.73 2.05 -11.82
CA LYS A 185 11.27 2.43 -10.49
C LYS A 185 11.80 1.42 -9.46
N MET A 186 12.37 1.94 -8.39
CA MET A 186 12.75 1.17 -7.21
C MET A 186 11.96 1.70 -6.02
N ASP A 187 11.29 0.82 -5.29
CA ASP A 187 10.53 1.22 -4.12
C ASP A 187 11.38 1.01 -2.85
N PHE A 188 11.79 2.12 -2.24
CA PHE A 188 12.51 2.16 -0.97
C PHE A 188 11.49 2.35 0.15
N LEU A 189 10.99 1.25 0.66
CA LEU A 189 9.88 1.24 1.60
C LEU A 189 10.36 1.34 3.04
N GLY A 190 9.94 2.38 3.76
CA GLY A 190 10.16 2.51 5.20
C GLY A 190 9.13 1.69 5.97
N LEU A 191 9.57 0.71 6.75
CA LEU A 191 8.72 -0.14 7.57
C LEU A 191 8.97 0.12 9.06
N LYS A 192 7.99 0.69 9.75
CA LYS A 192 8.03 0.89 11.23
C LYS A 192 8.27 -0.41 11.99
N THR A 193 7.80 -1.54 11.47
CA THR A 193 8.03 -2.85 12.08
C THR A 193 9.51 -3.19 12.17
N LEU A 194 10.33 -2.81 11.16
CA LEU A 194 11.78 -3.03 11.22
C LEU A 194 12.44 -2.15 12.30
N SER A 195 12.00 -0.89 12.46
CA SER A 195 12.44 -0.03 13.55
C SER A 195 12.07 -0.61 14.92
N ILE A 196 10.85 -1.15 15.07
CA ILE A 196 10.39 -1.82 16.29
C ILE A 196 11.25 -3.05 16.61
N ILE A 197 11.57 -3.87 15.62
CA ILE A 197 12.44 -5.05 15.80
C ILE A 197 13.85 -4.62 16.23
N LYS A 198 14.40 -3.60 15.58
CA LYS A 198 15.72 -3.05 15.92
C LYS A 198 15.75 -2.56 17.37
N GLU A 199 14.78 -1.77 17.79
CA GLU A 199 14.64 -1.30 19.16
C GLU A 199 14.45 -2.45 20.17
N ALA A 200 13.68 -3.48 19.78
CA ALA A 200 13.48 -4.67 20.63
C ALA A 200 14.80 -5.43 20.86
N ILE A 201 15.63 -5.59 19.83
CA ILE A 201 16.97 -6.20 19.94
C ILE A 201 17.85 -5.40 20.90
N GLU A 202 17.87 -4.07 20.76
CA GLU A 202 18.62 -3.17 21.65
C GLU A 202 18.12 -3.30 23.10
N ASN A 203 16.82 -3.34 23.33
CA ASN A 203 16.25 -3.51 24.66
C ASN A 203 16.58 -4.86 25.29
N VAL A 204 16.59 -5.95 24.51
CA VAL A 204 17.04 -7.26 24.97
C VAL A 204 18.50 -7.18 25.42
N LYS A 205 19.37 -6.58 24.63
CA LYS A 205 20.80 -6.38 24.98
C LYS A 205 20.97 -5.57 26.27
N LEU A 206 20.24 -4.46 26.40
CA LEU A 206 20.30 -3.60 27.59
C LEU A 206 19.81 -4.31 28.86
N THR A 207 18.79 -5.15 28.77
CA THR A 207 18.16 -5.78 29.94
C THR A 207 18.79 -7.11 30.32
N THR A 208 19.34 -7.86 29.37
CA THR A 208 19.88 -9.21 29.60
C THR A 208 21.38 -9.31 29.41
N GLY A 209 22.01 -8.32 28.75
CA GLY A 209 23.43 -8.38 28.35
C GLY A 209 23.71 -9.28 27.16
N HIS A 210 22.68 -9.92 26.57
CA HIS A 210 22.83 -10.83 25.43
C HIS A 210 22.57 -10.10 24.11
N ASP A 211 23.45 -10.32 23.13
CA ASP A 211 23.20 -9.95 21.73
C ASP A 211 22.28 -10.99 21.09
N LEU A 212 21.15 -10.54 20.55
CA LEU A 212 20.20 -11.39 19.85
C LEU A 212 20.48 -11.35 18.34
N ASP A 213 20.92 -12.48 17.78
CA ASP A 213 21.02 -12.66 16.34
C ASP A 213 19.65 -13.06 15.77
N ILE A 214 18.95 -12.08 15.17
CA ILE A 214 17.60 -12.27 14.67
C ILE A 214 17.53 -13.19 13.45
N ASP A 215 18.63 -13.32 12.69
CA ASP A 215 18.68 -14.18 11.49
C ASP A 215 18.76 -15.67 11.87
N HIS A 216 19.10 -15.98 13.12
CA HIS A 216 19.28 -17.36 13.62
C HIS A 216 18.40 -17.69 14.83
N ILE A 217 17.30 -16.96 15.04
CA ILE A 217 16.32 -17.33 16.08
C ILE A 217 15.61 -18.64 15.73
N SER A 218 15.24 -19.40 16.76
CA SER A 218 14.43 -20.61 16.57
C SER A 218 13.03 -20.28 16.08
N LEU A 219 12.59 -20.97 15.03
CA LEU A 219 11.22 -20.91 14.51
C LEU A 219 10.28 -21.95 15.15
N GLU A 220 10.74 -22.64 16.20
CA GLU A 220 10.01 -23.75 16.84
C GLU A 220 9.57 -23.45 18.27
N ASP A 221 9.56 -22.16 18.69
CA ASP A 221 9.18 -21.79 20.06
C ASP A 221 7.68 -22.03 20.34
N PRO A 222 7.31 -22.95 21.26
CA PRO A 222 5.93 -23.27 21.53
C PRO A 222 5.15 -22.11 22.16
N LYS A 223 5.80 -21.22 22.88
CA LYS A 223 5.15 -20.06 23.49
C LYS A 223 4.70 -19.07 22.42
N THR A 224 5.51 -18.89 21.39
CA THR A 224 5.18 -18.06 20.21
C THR A 224 3.98 -18.67 19.48
N TYR A 225 3.99 -19.97 19.17
CA TYR A 225 2.82 -20.61 18.53
C TYR A 225 1.55 -20.50 19.38
N LYS A 226 1.67 -20.65 20.71
CA LYS A 226 0.53 -20.45 21.59
C LYS A 226 -0.06 -19.04 21.49
N LEU A 227 0.76 -18.02 21.35
CA LEU A 227 0.31 -16.64 21.15
C LEU A 227 -0.51 -16.51 19.86
N TYR A 228 -0.05 -17.13 18.77
CA TYR A 228 -0.79 -17.17 17.49
C TYR A 228 -2.09 -17.98 17.62
N CYS A 229 -2.07 -19.15 18.26
CA CYS A 229 -3.25 -19.97 18.50
C CYS A 229 -4.32 -19.26 19.35
N ASP A 230 -3.89 -18.47 20.33
CA ASP A 230 -4.79 -17.65 21.17
C ASP A 230 -5.29 -16.39 20.40
N GLY A 231 -4.76 -16.09 19.23
CA GLY A 231 -5.05 -14.88 18.46
C GLY A 231 -4.62 -13.59 19.18
N LYS A 232 -3.61 -13.66 20.05
CA LYS A 232 -3.07 -12.52 20.80
C LYS A 232 -1.96 -11.83 20.01
N THR A 233 -2.25 -11.48 18.78
CA THR A 233 -1.26 -11.02 17.77
C THR A 233 -1.34 -9.52 17.49
N THR A 234 -1.89 -8.75 18.41
CA THR A 234 -1.86 -7.28 18.32
C THR A 234 -0.42 -6.78 18.35
N GLY A 235 -0.05 -5.93 17.41
CA GLY A 235 1.32 -5.46 17.22
C GLY A 235 2.24 -6.44 16.47
N THR A 236 1.74 -7.60 16.06
CA THR A 236 2.49 -8.55 15.24
C THR A 236 2.23 -8.26 13.76
N PHE A 237 3.28 -7.88 13.04
CA PHE A 237 3.18 -7.47 11.63
C PHE A 237 2.39 -8.46 10.78
N GLN A 238 1.42 -7.98 10.04
CA GLN A 238 0.51 -8.72 9.13
C GLN A 238 -0.44 -9.73 9.82
N PHE A 239 -0.37 -9.92 11.15
CA PHE A 239 -1.22 -10.87 11.87
C PHE A 239 -2.19 -10.24 12.87
N GLU A 240 -2.26 -8.91 12.94
CA GLU A 240 -2.97 -8.17 13.98
C GLU A 240 -4.44 -7.83 13.69
N SER A 241 -4.91 -7.98 12.45
CA SER A 241 -6.30 -7.68 12.11
C SER A 241 -7.27 -8.68 12.79
N ALA A 242 -8.46 -8.20 13.18
CA ALA A 242 -9.46 -9.04 13.82
C ALA A 242 -9.85 -10.28 12.99
N GLY A 243 -9.91 -10.14 11.65
CA GLY A 243 -10.16 -11.26 10.75
C GLY A 243 -9.03 -12.29 10.75
N MET A 244 -7.77 -11.84 10.69
CA MET A 244 -6.61 -12.72 10.80
C MET A 244 -6.57 -13.43 12.15
N GLN A 245 -6.79 -12.72 13.25
CA GLN A 245 -6.83 -13.29 14.59
C GLN A 245 -7.91 -14.38 14.72
N LYS A 246 -9.07 -14.20 14.08
CA LYS A 246 -10.12 -15.23 14.03
C LYS A 246 -9.63 -16.48 13.33
N TYR A 247 -9.04 -16.37 12.14
CA TYR A 247 -8.53 -17.50 11.39
C TYR A 247 -7.37 -18.21 12.08
N LEU A 248 -6.49 -17.47 12.76
CA LEU A 248 -5.40 -18.07 13.56
C LEU A 248 -5.93 -18.96 14.70
N LYS A 249 -7.00 -18.52 15.38
CA LYS A 249 -7.68 -19.33 16.41
C LYS A 249 -8.29 -20.63 15.85
N GLU A 250 -8.81 -20.57 14.63
CA GLU A 250 -9.39 -21.74 13.96
C GLU A 250 -8.28 -22.66 13.43
N LEU A 251 -7.21 -22.09 12.85
CA LEU A 251 -6.09 -22.83 12.27
C LEU A 251 -5.26 -23.58 13.31
N GLN A 252 -5.06 -22.98 14.50
CA GLN A 252 -4.15 -23.51 15.52
C GLN A 252 -2.76 -23.82 14.94
N PRO A 253 -2.00 -22.79 14.51
CA PRO A 253 -0.70 -23.00 13.88
C PRO A 253 0.27 -23.70 14.80
N SER A 254 0.99 -24.68 14.27
CA SER A 254 1.94 -25.54 15.00
C SER A 254 3.35 -25.54 14.40
N LYS A 255 3.51 -24.95 13.22
CA LYS A 255 4.76 -24.83 12.50
C LYS A 255 4.78 -23.56 11.64
N PHE A 256 5.97 -23.16 11.24
CA PHE A 256 6.17 -21.91 10.53
C PHE A 256 5.44 -21.85 9.18
N GLU A 257 5.38 -22.99 8.46
CA GLU A 257 4.67 -23.13 7.19
C GLU A 257 3.16 -22.81 7.32
N ASP A 258 2.55 -23.05 8.49
CA ASP A 258 1.17 -22.68 8.72
C ASP A 258 0.97 -21.17 8.71
N LEU A 259 1.92 -20.43 9.25
CA LEU A 259 1.91 -18.95 9.24
C LEU A 259 2.19 -18.40 7.83
N ILE A 260 3.12 -19.01 7.10
CA ILE A 260 3.40 -18.67 5.69
C ILE A 260 2.13 -18.85 4.85
N ALA A 261 1.49 -20.01 4.97
CA ALA A 261 0.26 -20.32 4.22
C ALA A 261 -0.88 -19.36 4.57
N MET A 262 -1.06 -19.06 5.86
CA MET A 262 -2.10 -18.11 6.29
C MET A 262 -1.86 -16.71 5.73
N ASN A 263 -0.62 -16.22 5.76
CA ASN A 263 -0.26 -14.92 5.20
C ASN A 263 -0.46 -14.86 3.67
N ALA A 264 -0.20 -15.96 2.97
CA ALA A 264 -0.43 -16.06 1.54
C ALA A 264 -1.93 -16.12 1.19
N LEU A 265 -2.74 -16.82 1.98
CA LEU A 265 -4.17 -17.00 1.75
C LEU A 265 -5.01 -15.80 2.19
N TYR A 266 -4.58 -15.03 3.21
CA TYR A 266 -5.35 -13.90 3.74
C TYR A 266 -5.24 -12.67 2.84
N ARG A 267 -5.74 -12.80 1.60
CA ARG A 267 -5.78 -11.75 0.57
C ARG A 267 -7.10 -11.85 -0.21
N PRO A 268 -7.59 -10.76 -0.78
CA PRO A 268 -8.76 -10.81 -1.68
C PRO A 268 -8.54 -11.84 -2.79
N GLY A 269 -9.48 -12.76 -2.96
CA GLY A 269 -9.42 -13.91 -3.85
C GLY A 269 -9.04 -15.20 -3.10
N PRO A 270 -7.79 -15.43 -2.71
CA PRO A 270 -7.39 -16.66 -2.02
C PRO A 270 -8.04 -16.89 -0.65
N MET A 271 -8.60 -15.84 -0.03
CA MET A 271 -9.24 -15.91 1.30
C MET A 271 -10.38 -16.93 1.37
N ASP A 272 -11.07 -17.18 0.27
CA ASP A 272 -12.16 -18.16 0.18
C ASP A 272 -11.70 -19.61 0.40
N TYR A 273 -10.39 -19.88 0.23
CA TYR A 273 -9.79 -21.20 0.45
C TYR A 273 -9.30 -21.43 1.87
N ILE A 274 -9.32 -20.43 2.77
CA ILE A 274 -8.87 -20.57 4.15
C ILE A 274 -9.66 -21.67 4.91
N PRO A 275 -10.99 -21.77 4.80
CA PRO A 275 -11.74 -22.83 5.48
C PRO A 275 -11.28 -24.23 5.06
N SER A 276 -11.08 -24.48 3.75
CA SER A 276 -10.56 -25.76 3.25
C SER A 276 -9.14 -26.04 3.72
N PHE A 277 -8.27 -25.04 3.75
CA PHE A 277 -6.92 -25.18 4.29
C PHE A 277 -6.95 -25.62 5.77
N ILE A 278 -7.78 -24.96 6.58
CA ILE A 278 -7.97 -25.33 8.00
C ILE A 278 -8.53 -26.75 8.13
N ALA A 279 -9.56 -27.11 7.35
CA ALA A 279 -10.16 -28.43 7.40
C ALA A 279 -9.16 -29.54 7.02
N ARG A 280 -8.34 -29.33 6.01
CA ARG A 280 -7.27 -30.23 5.59
C ARG A 280 -6.19 -30.40 6.64
N LYS A 281 -5.74 -29.29 7.25
CA LYS A 281 -4.79 -29.34 8.37
C LYS A 281 -5.35 -30.12 9.57
N GLN A 282 -6.63 -30.00 9.85
CA GLN A 282 -7.31 -30.71 10.96
C GLN A 282 -7.70 -32.15 10.62
N GLY A 283 -7.39 -32.64 9.41
CA GLY A 283 -7.76 -33.98 8.95
C GLY A 283 -9.25 -34.19 8.69
N LYS A 284 -10.03 -33.10 8.58
CA LYS A 284 -11.47 -33.13 8.28
C LYS A 284 -11.76 -33.19 6.79
N GLU A 285 -10.80 -32.83 5.95
CA GLU A 285 -10.85 -32.84 4.49
C GLU A 285 -9.58 -33.49 3.95
N GLU A 286 -9.69 -34.32 2.91
CA GLU A 286 -8.56 -34.94 2.25
C GLU A 286 -7.72 -33.88 1.50
N ILE A 287 -6.39 -34.00 1.61
CA ILE A 287 -5.48 -33.14 0.87
C ILE A 287 -5.47 -33.59 -0.60
N LYS A 288 -5.94 -32.71 -1.49
CA LYS A 288 -5.89 -32.91 -2.95
C LYS A 288 -5.10 -31.77 -3.57
N TYR A 289 -4.20 -32.13 -4.47
CA TYR A 289 -3.46 -31.18 -5.29
C TYR A 289 -4.09 -31.18 -6.69
N ASP A 290 -4.29 -29.98 -7.24
CA ASP A 290 -4.90 -29.80 -8.57
C ASP A 290 -3.87 -29.97 -9.70
N ILE A 291 -2.60 -30.20 -9.37
CA ILE A 291 -1.46 -30.36 -10.29
C ILE A 291 -0.69 -31.60 -9.90
#